data_620c96bf71ea88385720ca01ca507c0e
#
_entry.id   620c96bf71ea88385720ca01ca507c0e
#
_cell.length_a   1.000
_cell.length_b   1.000
_cell.length_c   1.000
_cell.angle_alpha   90.00
_cell.angle_beta   90.00
_cell.angle_gamma   90.00
#
_symmetry.space_group_name_H-M   'P 1'
#
loop_
_entity.id
_entity.type
_entity.pdbx_description
1 polymer ?
#
loop_
_entity_poly.entity_id
_entity_poly.type
_entity_poly.pdbx_seq_one_letter_code
_entity_poly.pdbx_strand_id
1 'polypeptide(L)'
;VGSEMCIRDRVEVADRQAMFLRHDVKGTMLGYFSPEMFHGAAVAGFHEHFLSDDRTFGGHVLDAVLDHGKIYSQVFDTLVQHLPVDDPEYRNHDFRHDPIAEAITAAEGDKAGN
;
A
#
# COMPACT_ATOMS: atom_id res chain seq x y z
N VAL A 1 -5.78 12.20 15.24
CA VAL A 1 -4.71 11.28 15.61
C VAL A 1 -3.59 11.52 14.63
N GLY A 2 -2.61 12.35 15.01
CA GLY A 2 -1.42 12.58 14.22
C GLY A 2 -0.62 11.29 14.15
N SER A 3 -0.54 10.67 13.00
CA SER A 3 0.42 9.61 12.77
C SER A 3 1.74 10.24 12.39
N GLU A 4 2.51 10.59 13.36
CA GLU A 4 3.93 10.87 13.19
C GLU A 4 4.66 9.54 12.99
N MET A 5 4.33 8.84 11.92
CA MET A 5 5.14 7.70 11.52
C MET A 5 6.32 8.23 10.73
N CYS A 6 7.42 8.43 11.39
CA CYS A 6 8.71 8.70 10.78
C CYS A 6 9.05 7.57 9.79
N ILE A 7 9.72 7.89 8.70
CA ILE A 7 10.13 6.93 7.65
C ILE A 7 10.89 5.75 8.28
N ARG A 8 11.68 6.00 9.32
CA ARG A 8 12.41 4.98 10.08
C ARG A 8 11.47 3.95 10.73
N ASP A 9 10.34 4.40 11.25
CA ASP A 9 9.35 3.54 11.91
C ASP A 9 8.62 2.64 10.91
N ARG A 10 8.49 3.05 9.66
CA ARG A 10 7.84 2.26 8.60
C ARG A 10 8.62 1.00 8.26
N VAL A 11 9.95 1.08 8.16
CA VAL A 11 10.81 -0.09 7.89
C VAL A 11 10.72 -1.09 9.05
N GLU A 12 10.80 -0.60 10.30
CA GLU A 12 10.67 -1.47 11.48
C GLU A 12 9.30 -2.13 11.61
N VAL A 13 8.24 -1.43 11.20
CA VAL A 13 6.87 -1.96 11.19
C VAL A 13 6.72 -3.02 10.09
N ALA A 14 7.27 -2.78 8.90
CA ALA A 14 7.22 -3.73 7.80
C ALA A 14 7.95 -5.05 8.14
N ASP A 15 9.12 -4.97 8.78
CA ASP A 15 9.89 -6.14 9.19
C ASP A 15 9.18 -6.99 10.27
N ARG A 16 8.24 -6.40 10.99
CA ARG A 16 7.47 -7.07 12.05
C ARG A 16 6.05 -7.41 11.63
N GLN A 17 5.68 -7.13 10.40
CA GLN A 17 4.32 -7.37 9.92
C GLN A 17 4.00 -8.86 9.92
N ALA A 18 2.98 -9.25 10.70
CA ALA A 18 2.48 -10.61 10.72
C ALA A 18 1.76 -10.92 9.40
N MET A 19 2.16 -12.00 8.75
CA MET A 19 1.49 -12.51 7.55
C MET A 19 0.52 -13.61 7.93
N PHE A 20 -0.67 -13.55 7.35
CA PHE A 20 -1.73 -14.53 7.56
C PHE A 20 -2.19 -15.08 6.22
N LEU A 21 -2.38 -16.39 6.17
CA LEU A 21 -2.93 -17.08 5.00
C LEU A 21 -4.29 -17.66 5.33
N ARG A 22 -5.25 -17.46 4.46
CA ARG A 22 -6.58 -18.06 4.54
C ARG A 22 -6.97 -18.64 3.18
N HIS A 23 -7.70 -19.73 3.19
CA HIS A 23 -8.27 -20.37 2.02
C HIS A 23 -9.80 -20.32 2.07
N ASP A 24 -10.43 -20.32 0.89
CA ASP A 24 -11.88 -20.41 0.73
C ASP A 24 -12.67 -19.36 1.50
N VAL A 25 -12.14 -18.12 1.52
CA VAL A 25 -12.76 -17.00 2.25
C VAL A 25 -13.58 -16.16 1.29
N LYS A 26 -14.84 -15.90 1.68
CA LYS A 26 -15.71 -14.94 0.97
C LYS A 26 -15.53 -13.56 1.58
N GLY A 27 -15.52 -12.55 0.72
CA GLY A 27 -15.38 -11.18 1.18
C GLY A 27 -15.33 -10.18 0.04
N THR A 28 -14.95 -8.97 0.39
CA THR A 28 -14.79 -7.84 -0.53
C THR A 28 -13.34 -7.40 -0.55
N MET A 29 -12.79 -7.25 -1.74
CA MET A 29 -11.49 -6.64 -1.97
C MET A 29 -11.70 -5.24 -2.56
N LEU A 30 -10.99 -4.26 -2.04
CA LEU A 30 -11.00 -2.89 -2.52
C LEU A 30 -9.57 -2.38 -2.63
N GLY A 31 -9.25 -1.76 -3.76
CA GLY A 31 -7.93 -1.22 -3.97
C GLY A 31 -7.83 -0.28 -5.14
N TYR A 32 -6.62 0.11 -5.43
CA TYR A 32 -6.27 0.97 -6.54
C TYR A 32 -5.18 0.32 -7.38
N PHE A 33 -5.22 0.56 -8.66
CA PHE A 33 -4.11 0.32 -9.56
C PHE A 33 -3.48 1.66 -9.95
N SER A 34 -2.20 1.80 -9.70
CA SER A 34 -1.41 2.97 -10.09
C SER A 34 -0.41 2.59 -11.17
N PRO A 35 -0.40 3.26 -12.34
CA PRO A 35 0.64 3.07 -13.34
C PRO A 35 2.04 3.35 -12.79
N GLU A 36 3.04 2.68 -13.34
CA GLU A 36 4.45 2.82 -12.94
C GLU A 36 4.93 4.27 -12.97
N MET A 37 4.44 5.08 -13.89
CA MET A 37 4.80 6.50 -14.01
C MET A 37 4.48 7.33 -12.76
N PHE A 38 3.62 6.84 -11.87
CA PHE A 38 3.27 7.51 -10.60
C PHE A 38 4.02 6.93 -9.39
N HIS A 39 4.96 6.01 -9.62
CA HIS A 39 5.75 5.47 -8.51
C HIS A 39 6.47 6.59 -7.76
N GLY A 40 6.35 6.57 -6.43
CA GLY A 40 6.86 7.64 -5.56
C GLY A 40 5.79 8.64 -5.12
N ALA A 41 4.80 8.97 -5.96
CA ALA A 41 3.61 9.71 -5.54
C ALA A 41 2.53 8.76 -4.98
N ALA A 42 2.43 7.58 -5.57
CA ALA A 42 1.63 6.46 -5.11
C ALA A 42 2.42 5.15 -5.30
N VAL A 43 2.00 4.09 -4.66
CA VAL A 43 2.58 2.76 -4.90
C VAL A 43 2.15 2.28 -6.28
N ALA A 44 3.12 1.94 -7.14
CA ALA A 44 2.83 1.39 -8.46
C ALA A 44 2.25 -0.03 -8.36
N GLY A 45 1.41 -0.39 -9.33
CA GLY A 45 0.71 -1.66 -9.36
C GLY A 45 -0.58 -1.65 -8.53
N PHE A 46 -0.99 -2.83 -8.10
CA PHE A 46 -2.18 -3.01 -7.27
C PHE A 46 -1.84 -2.80 -5.79
N HIS A 47 -2.66 -2.01 -5.12
CA HIS A 47 -2.63 -1.80 -3.68
C HIS A 47 -4.04 -2.10 -3.14
N GLU A 48 -4.20 -3.23 -2.49
CA GLU A 48 -5.50 -3.80 -2.20
C GLU A 48 -5.62 -4.18 -0.72
N HIS A 49 -6.84 -4.03 -0.21
CA HIS A 49 -7.25 -4.51 1.10
C HIS A 49 -8.43 -5.45 0.95
N PHE A 50 -8.46 -6.47 1.78
CA PHE A 50 -9.53 -7.45 1.84
C PHE A 50 -10.26 -7.38 3.17
N LEU A 51 -11.57 -7.64 3.15
CA LEU A 51 -12.39 -7.85 4.32
C LEU A 51 -13.34 -9.03 4.08
N SER A 52 -13.26 -10.02 4.95
CA SER A 52 -14.19 -11.17 4.91
C SER A 52 -15.62 -10.76 5.26
N ASP A 53 -16.60 -11.48 4.72
CA ASP A 53 -18.03 -11.19 4.95
C ASP A 53 -18.42 -11.26 6.44
N ASP A 54 -17.79 -12.15 7.18
CA ASP A 54 -17.99 -12.30 8.62
C ASP A 54 -17.18 -11.26 9.45
N ARG A 55 -16.35 -10.44 8.79
CA ARG A 55 -15.50 -9.39 9.39
C ARG A 55 -14.50 -9.91 10.43
N THR A 56 -14.13 -11.17 10.36
CA THR A 56 -13.14 -11.77 11.27
C THR A 56 -11.74 -11.79 10.69
N PHE A 57 -11.61 -11.59 9.37
CA PHE A 57 -10.35 -11.58 8.64
C PHE A 57 -10.29 -10.43 7.66
N GLY A 58 -9.20 -9.70 7.65
CA GLY A 58 -8.99 -8.60 6.71
C GLY A 58 -7.65 -7.92 6.90
N GLY A 59 -7.26 -7.13 5.93
CA GLY A 59 -6.02 -6.38 5.92
C GLY A 59 -5.48 -6.13 4.53
N HIS A 60 -4.23 -5.67 4.48
CA HIS A 60 -3.48 -5.48 3.24
C HIS A 60 -3.23 -6.82 2.55
N VAL A 61 -3.41 -6.86 1.24
CA VAL A 61 -3.25 -8.06 0.42
C VAL A 61 -1.87 -8.08 -0.21
N LEU A 62 -1.06 -9.06 0.16
CA LEU A 62 0.24 -9.29 -0.46
C LEU A 62 0.11 -10.17 -1.71
N ASP A 63 -0.74 -11.19 -1.63
CA ASP A 63 -1.02 -12.10 -2.73
C ASP A 63 -2.43 -12.68 -2.58
N ALA A 64 -3.10 -12.91 -3.70
CA ALA A 64 -4.44 -13.47 -3.72
C ALA A 64 -4.71 -14.28 -4.97
N VAL A 65 -5.41 -15.39 -4.80
CA VAL A 65 -5.98 -16.17 -5.89
C VAL A 65 -7.49 -16.04 -5.82
N LEU A 66 -8.08 -15.48 -6.87
CA LEU A 66 -9.52 -15.34 -7.00
C LEU A 66 -10.09 -16.55 -7.75
N ASP A 67 -10.88 -17.35 -7.06
CA ASP A 67 -11.57 -18.49 -7.68
C ASP A 67 -12.74 -18.01 -8.56
N HIS A 68 -13.62 -17.20 -7.97
CA HIS A 68 -14.72 -16.55 -8.70
C HIS A 68 -15.19 -15.29 -7.97
N GLY A 69 -15.72 -14.34 -8.72
CA GLY A 69 -16.22 -13.09 -8.15
C GLY A 69 -16.76 -12.13 -9.19
N LYS A 70 -17.21 -10.98 -8.73
CA LYS A 70 -17.59 -9.84 -9.56
C LYS A 70 -16.54 -8.75 -9.37
N ILE A 71 -16.05 -8.23 -10.48
CA ILE A 71 -15.07 -7.14 -10.50
C ILE A 71 -15.76 -5.89 -11.00
N TYR A 72 -15.58 -4.81 -10.29
CA TYR A 72 -16.01 -3.47 -10.66
C TYR A 72 -14.77 -2.60 -10.78
N SER A 73 -14.71 -1.76 -11.80
CA SER A 73 -13.59 -0.83 -11.98
C SER A 73 -14.11 0.56 -12.32
N GLN A 74 -13.39 1.56 -11.83
CA GLN A 74 -13.60 2.95 -12.16
C GLN A 74 -12.27 3.57 -12.55
N VAL A 75 -12.25 4.28 -13.68
CA VAL A 75 -11.05 5.02 -14.12
C VAL A 75 -11.11 6.43 -13.56
N PHE A 76 -10.00 6.87 -12.98
CA PHE A 76 -9.81 8.23 -12.49
C PHE A 76 -8.88 8.99 -13.44
N ASP A 77 -9.18 10.25 -13.69
CA ASP A 77 -8.41 11.15 -14.54
C ASP A 77 -7.59 12.17 -13.76
N THR A 78 -7.74 12.19 -12.44
CA THR A 78 -7.14 13.21 -11.58
C THR A 78 -6.48 12.60 -10.37
N LEU A 79 -5.22 12.97 -10.14
CA LEU A 79 -4.47 12.71 -8.91
C LEU A 79 -4.22 14.05 -8.21
N VAL A 80 -4.58 14.15 -6.94
CA VAL A 80 -4.30 15.32 -6.10
C VAL A 80 -3.40 14.90 -4.94
N GLN A 81 -2.24 15.54 -4.83
CA GLN A 81 -1.29 15.28 -3.75
C GLN A 81 -1.04 16.56 -2.94
N HIS A 82 -1.24 16.46 -1.63
CA HIS A 82 -0.90 17.52 -0.68
C HIS A 82 0.41 17.18 0.01
N LEU A 83 1.36 18.08 -0.08
CA LEU A 83 2.67 17.94 0.58
C LEU A 83 2.67 18.68 1.91
N PRO A 84 3.29 18.13 2.97
CA PRO A 84 3.34 18.75 4.29
C PRO A 84 4.42 19.84 4.33
N VAL A 85 4.26 20.90 3.53
CA VAL A 85 5.26 21.95 3.31
C VAL A 85 5.55 22.80 4.55
N ASP A 86 4.66 22.78 5.54
CA ASP A 86 4.82 23.48 6.81
C ASP A 86 5.50 22.61 7.89
N ASP A 87 5.74 21.33 7.62
CA ASP A 87 6.42 20.42 8.52
C ASP A 87 7.94 20.60 8.44
N PRO A 88 8.61 20.95 9.56
CA PRO A 88 10.06 21.14 9.59
C PRO A 88 10.85 19.87 9.25
N GLU A 89 10.38 18.69 9.63
CA GLU A 89 11.04 17.41 9.31
C GLU A 89 11.00 17.15 7.82
N TYR A 90 9.85 17.35 7.18
CA TYR A 90 9.70 17.24 5.74
C TYR A 90 10.63 18.23 5.00
N ARG A 91 10.70 19.49 5.45
CA ARG A 91 11.51 20.53 4.80
C ARG A 91 13.01 20.31 4.93
N ASN A 92 13.45 19.65 6.00
CA ASN A 92 14.87 19.37 6.28
C ASN A 92 15.29 17.97 5.81
N HIS A 93 14.36 17.17 5.27
CA HIS A 93 14.66 15.83 4.81
C HIS A 93 15.55 15.84 3.54
N ASP A 94 16.56 14.99 3.50
CA ASP A 94 17.40 14.83 2.29
C ASP A 94 16.80 13.81 1.34
N PHE A 95 15.94 14.28 0.45
CA PHE A 95 15.28 13.45 -0.56
C PHE A 95 16.21 12.80 -1.59
N ARG A 96 17.50 13.16 -1.61
CA ARG A 96 18.48 12.56 -2.54
C ARG A 96 18.97 11.20 -2.05
N HIS A 97 18.89 10.94 -0.76
CA HIS A 97 19.37 9.72 -0.10
C HIS A 97 18.23 9.06 0.71
N ASP A 98 17.03 9.07 0.15
CA ASP A 98 15.85 8.55 0.81
C ASP A 98 15.66 7.06 0.50
N PRO A 99 15.74 6.16 1.49
CA PRO A 99 15.50 4.73 1.31
C PRO A 99 14.00 4.39 1.18
N ILE A 100 13.16 5.37 0.91
CA ILE A 100 11.70 5.19 0.93
C ILE A 100 11.23 4.17 -0.12
N ALA A 101 11.88 4.11 -1.26
CA ALA A 101 11.54 3.15 -2.31
C ALA A 101 11.79 1.70 -1.84
N GLU A 102 12.90 1.46 -1.15
CA GLU A 102 13.22 0.15 -0.56
C GLU A 102 12.23 -0.19 0.56
N ALA A 103 11.88 0.79 1.40
CA ALA A 103 10.91 0.63 2.48
C ALA A 103 9.50 0.32 1.95
N ILE A 104 9.09 0.97 0.87
CA ILE A 104 7.80 0.71 0.21
C ILE A 104 7.80 -0.71 -0.37
N THR A 105 8.85 -1.12 -1.08
CA THR A 105 8.96 -2.48 -1.64
C THR A 105 8.92 -3.53 -0.55
N ALA A 106 9.60 -3.32 0.57
CA ALA A 106 9.58 -4.24 1.71
C ALA A 106 8.19 -4.34 2.36
N ALA A 107 7.44 -3.25 2.44
CA ALA A 107 6.11 -3.21 3.05
C ALA A 107 5.00 -3.79 2.16
N GLU A 108 5.11 -3.56 0.85
CA GLU A 108 4.05 -3.88 -0.13
C GLU A 108 4.29 -5.20 -0.87
N GLY A 109 5.45 -5.82 -0.66
CA GLY A 109 5.90 -6.97 -1.44
C GLY A 109 6.49 -6.58 -2.80
N ASP A 110 7.32 -7.46 -3.36
CA ASP A 110 7.88 -7.26 -4.71
C ASP A 110 6.81 -7.59 -5.76
N LYS A 111 6.07 -6.57 -6.17
CA LYS A 111 5.06 -6.68 -7.23
C LYS A 111 5.63 -6.39 -8.63
N ALA A 112 6.93 -6.26 -8.74
CA ALA A 112 7.62 -6.08 -10.01
C ALA A 112 7.85 -7.45 -10.65
N GLY A 113 6.91 -7.89 -11.46
CA GLY A 113 7.22 -8.98 -12.36
C GLY A 113 6.10 -9.93 -12.70
N ASN A 114 5.37 -9.64 -13.67
CA ASN A 114 5.18 -10.39 -14.93
C ASN A 114 4.21 -9.65 -15.81
#